data_6763e05498aced3bf2ed2a6e9ec7504c
#
_entry.id   6763e05498aced3bf2ed2a6e9ec7504c
#
_cell.length_a   1.000
_cell.length_b   1.000
_cell.length_c   1.000
_cell.angle_alpha   90.00
_cell.angle_beta   90.00
_cell.angle_gamma   90.00
#
_symmetry.space_group_name_H-M   'P 1'
#
loop_
_entity.id
_entity.type
_entity.pdbx_description
1 polymer ?
#
loop_
_entity_poly.entity_id
_entity_poly.type
_entity_poly.pdbx_seq_one_letter_code
_entity_poly.pdbx_strand_id
1 'polypeptide(L)'
;MRMKLHHTPYISRRISRDLVNCNFVEIRKTKDEITDEIEKILDEDIEKEFALDEKVSEILEGQEDNIEFYNADYRQLFWLTKKRLANDFGVILNNEDRFSDIAHKILDFLWEEDYIHYTCSDNQIKNVIFSSIDEFLKGFEKADDAVMEKIKHYKRKLIPGTEEYDIVYHRLYEEELIKRGLM
;
A
#
# COMPACT_ATOMS: atom_id res chain seq x y z
N MET A 1 8.23 -1.13 -0.96
CA MET A 1 7.15 -2.18 -0.92
C MET A 1 5.86 -1.63 -1.54
N ARG A 2 5.10 -2.44 -2.27
CA ARG A 2 3.80 -2.05 -2.82
C ARG A 2 2.72 -2.13 -1.73
N MET A 3 1.84 -1.13 -1.65
CA MET A 3 0.68 -1.14 -0.76
C MET A 3 -0.34 -2.21 -1.23
N LYS A 4 -0.98 -2.89 -0.27
CA LYS A 4 -1.99 -3.95 -0.50
C LYS A 4 -3.20 -3.71 0.40
N LEU A 5 -4.37 -4.25 0.05
CA LEU A 5 -5.61 -4.08 0.83
C LEU A 5 -5.48 -4.43 2.32
N HIS A 6 -4.73 -5.47 2.67
CA HIS A 6 -4.53 -5.80 4.10
C HIS A 6 -3.65 -4.81 4.86
N HIS A 7 -3.00 -3.87 4.18
CA HIS A 7 -2.24 -2.78 4.81
C HIS A 7 -3.13 -1.58 5.16
N THR A 8 -4.24 -1.37 4.45
CA THR A 8 -5.03 -0.12 4.54
C THR A 8 -5.62 0.15 5.92
N PRO A 9 -6.13 -0.85 6.69
CA PRO A 9 -6.61 -0.61 8.04
C PRO A 9 -5.53 -0.11 9.00
N TYR A 10 -4.30 -0.52 8.79
CA TYR A 10 -3.18 -0.11 9.64
C TYR A 10 -2.63 1.26 9.24
N ILE A 11 -2.55 1.52 7.94
CA ILE A 11 -2.11 2.81 7.40
C ILE A 11 -3.10 3.90 7.78
N SER A 12 -4.41 3.67 7.62
CA SER A 12 -5.47 4.62 7.97
C SER A 12 -5.44 4.99 9.45
N ARG A 13 -5.30 4.00 10.33
CA ARG A 13 -5.14 4.22 11.79
C ARG A 13 -3.86 5.00 12.11
N ARG A 14 -2.77 4.72 11.41
CA ARG A 14 -1.50 5.44 11.59
C ARG A 14 -1.66 6.91 11.19
N ILE A 15 -2.23 7.19 10.01
CA ILE A 15 -2.47 8.56 9.54
C ILE A 15 -3.38 9.31 10.51
N SER A 16 -4.50 8.71 10.91
CA SER A 16 -5.45 9.33 11.87
C SER A 16 -4.77 9.67 13.19
N ARG A 17 -3.95 8.76 13.73
CA ARG A 17 -3.20 8.99 14.96
C ARG A 17 -2.19 10.12 14.81
N ASP A 18 -1.47 10.15 13.71
CA ASP A 18 -0.43 11.14 13.46
C ASP A 18 -1.06 12.53 13.23
N LEU A 19 -2.24 12.63 12.58
CA LEU A 19 -3.02 13.86 12.45
C LEU A 19 -3.54 14.36 13.81
N VAL A 20 -4.10 13.48 14.65
CA VAL A 20 -4.59 13.82 16.00
C VAL A 20 -3.46 14.34 16.90
N ASN A 21 -2.26 13.84 16.73
CA ASN A 21 -1.10 14.25 17.51
C ASN A 21 -0.40 15.52 17.00
N CYS A 22 -0.85 16.07 15.85
CA CYS A 22 -0.33 17.31 15.30
C CYS A 22 -0.92 18.51 16.02
N ASN A 23 -0.08 19.36 16.61
CA ASN A 23 -0.49 20.57 17.34
C ASN A 23 -1.15 21.65 16.47
N PHE A 24 -1.04 21.54 15.15
CA PHE A 24 -1.58 22.48 14.17
C PHE A 24 -2.82 21.94 13.43
N VAL A 25 -3.35 20.78 13.88
CA VAL A 25 -4.58 20.18 13.36
C VAL A 25 -5.64 20.14 14.45
N GLU A 26 -6.80 20.70 14.16
CA GLU A 26 -8.01 20.59 14.99
C GLU A 26 -8.91 19.50 14.40
N ILE A 27 -9.24 18.52 15.19
CA ILE A 27 -10.10 17.41 14.82
C ILE A 27 -11.57 17.81 15.06
N ARG A 28 -12.42 17.70 14.04
CA ARG A 28 -13.85 18.06 14.08
C ARG A 28 -14.79 16.87 14.09
N LYS A 29 -14.31 15.72 13.64
CA LYS A 29 -15.02 14.43 13.67
C LYS A 29 -14.30 13.47 14.61
N THR A 30 -14.91 12.33 14.86
CA THR A 30 -14.23 11.28 15.65
C THR A 30 -13.03 10.69 14.91
N LYS A 31 -12.07 10.18 15.67
CA LYS A 31 -10.91 9.50 15.08
C LYS A 31 -11.32 8.32 14.21
N ASP A 32 -12.38 7.59 14.60
CA ASP A 32 -12.85 6.42 13.87
C ASP A 32 -13.45 6.84 12.51
N GLU A 33 -14.28 7.90 12.48
CA GLU A 33 -14.80 8.45 11.22
C GLU A 33 -13.68 8.89 10.27
N ILE A 34 -12.65 9.55 10.78
CA ILE A 34 -11.47 9.95 9.98
C ILE A 34 -10.74 8.71 9.46
N THR A 35 -10.57 7.69 10.30
CA THR A 35 -9.90 6.45 9.92
C THR A 35 -10.64 5.73 8.81
N ASP A 36 -11.97 5.60 8.93
CA ASP A 36 -12.81 4.91 7.95
C ASP A 36 -12.78 5.60 6.57
N GLU A 37 -12.81 6.93 6.54
CA GLU A 37 -12.75 7.66 5.27
C GLU A 37 -11.34 7.58 4.62
N ILE A 38 -10.29 7.64 5.42
CA ILE A 38 -8.93 7.44 4.91
C ILE A 38 -8.77 6.03 4.34
N GLU A 39 -9.31 5.02 5.02
CA GLU A 39 -9.27 3.63 4.56
C GLU A 39 -9.96 3.46 3.21
N LYS A 40 -11.15 4.05 3.03
CA LYS A 40 -11.86 4.04 1.73
C LYS A 40 -11.02 4.64 0.60
N ILE A 41 -10.38 5.78 0.84
CA ILE A 41 -9.53 6.44 -0.18
C ILE A 41 -8.32 5.56 -0.56
N LEU A 42 -7.72 4.89 0.44
CA LEU A 42 -6.62 3.95 0.22
C LEU A 42 -7.08 2.72 -0.57
N ASP A 43 -8.23 2.16 -0.22
CA ASP A 43 -8.81 0.99 -0.88
C ASP A 43 -9.15 1.29 -2.34
N GLU A 44 -9.79 2.42 -2.62
CA GLU A 44 -10.10 2.86 -3.98
C GLU A 44 -8.85 2.98 -4.87
N ASP A 45 -7.74 3.46 -4.31
CA ASP A 45 -6.48 3.56 -5.05
C ASP A 45 -5.91 2.19 -5.38
N ILE A 46 -6.02 1.23 -4.47
CA ILE A 46 -5.57 -0.15 -4.69
C ILE A 46 -6.48 -0.88 -5.68
N GLU A 47 -7.79 -0.67 -5.59
CA GLU A 47 -8.77 -1.25 -6.52
C GLU A 47 -8.53 -0.80 -7.97
N LYS A 48 -8.19 0.48 -8.18
CA LYS A 48 -7.79 0.97 -9.52
C LYS A 48 -6.58 0.25 -10.06
N GLU A 49 -5.56 0.02 -9.24
CA GLU A 49 -4.38 -0.73 -9.66
C GLU A 49 -4.70 -2.20 -9.92
N PHE A 50 -5.57 -2.81 -9.11
CA PHE A 50 -6.03 -4.17 -9.34
C PHE A 50 -6.79 -4.31 -10.67
N ALA A 51 -7.73 -3.40 -10.95
CA ALA A 51 -8.46 -3.37 -12.23
C ALA A 51 -7.51 -3.19 -13.43
N LEU A 52 -6.46 -2.37 -13.29
CA LEU A 52 -5.43 -2.25 -14.31
C LEU A 52 -4.68 -3.57 -14.52
N ASP A 53 -4.28 -4.25 -13.44
CA ASP A 53 -3.56 -5.53 -13.52
C ASP A 53 -4.41 -6.63 -14.16
N GLU A 54 -5.70 -6.70 -13.84
CA GLU A 54 -6.65 -7.62 -14.49
C GLU A 54 -6.77 -7.32 -15.99
N LYS A 55 -6.90 -6.06 -16.36
CA LYS A 55 -6.99 -5.66 -17.79
C LYS A 55 -5.72 -5.99 -18.57
N VAL A 56 -4.56 -5.81 -17.96
CA VAL A 56 -3.27 -6.20 -18.57
C VAL A 56 -3.22 -7.71 -18.76
N SER A 57 -3.60 -8.49 -17.75
CA SER A 57 -3.64 -9.96 -17.84
C SER A 57 -4.58 -10.42 -18.94
N GLU A 58 -5.80 -9.88 -19.02
CA GLU A 58 -6.77 -10.19 -20.09
C GLU A 58 -6.21 -9.93 -21.50
N ILE A 59 -5.51 -8.81 -21.69
CA ILE A 59 -4.90 -8.47 -22.99
C ILE A 59 -3.80 -9.47 -23.36
N LEU A 60 -2.98 -9.88 -22.39
CA LEU A 60 -1.86 -10.79 -22.66
C LEU A 60 -2.33 -12.24 -22.84
N GLU A 61 -3.35 -12.68 -22.11
CA GLU A 61 -4.00 -13.98 -22.31
C GLU A 61 -4.59 -14.09 -23.72
N GLY A 62 -5.18 -13.03 -24.25
CA GLY A 62 -5.65 -12.98 -25.63
C GLY A 62 -4.54 -13.03 -26.70
N GLN A 63 -3.27 -12.99 -26.30
CA GLN A 63 -2.10 -13.00 -27.19
C GLN A 63 -1.09 -14.11 -26.88
N GLU A 64 -1.47 -15.13 -26.12
CA GLU A 64 -0.57 -16.22 -25.68
C GLU A 64 0.15 -16.88 -26.85
N ASP A 65 -0.53 -17.23 -27.94
CA ASP A 65 0.06 -17.86 -29.13
C ASP A 65 1.17 -16.98 -29.75
N ASN A 66 0.99 -15.65 -29.76
CA ASN A 66 1.99 -14.74 -30.28
C ASN A 66 3.18 -14.59 -29.35
N ILE A 67 2.92 -14.55 -28.01
CA ILE A 67 3.95 -14.43 -26.99
C ILE A 67 4.86 -15.67 -27.04
N GLU A 68 4.28 -16.85 -27.14
CA GLU A 68 4.99 -18.13 -27.26
C GLU A 68 5.77 -18.21 -28.58
N PHE A 69 5.14 -17.84 -29.69
CA PHE A 69 5.76 -17.86 -31.02
C PHE A 69 7.00 -16.96 -31.11
N TYR A 70 6.95 -15.76 -30.50
CA TYR A 70 8.09 -14.82 -30.48
C TYR A 70 9.04 -15.01 -29.29
N ASN A 71 8.80 -16.00 -28.44
CA ASN A 71 9.57 -16.26 -27.21
C ASN A 71 9.76 -14.99 -26.35
N ALA A 72 8.69 -14.19 -26.26
CA ALA A 72 8.73 -12.92 -25.54
C ALA A 72 8.62 -13.13 -24.03
N ASP A 73 9.31 -12.28 -23.25
CA ASP A 73 9.22 -12.32 -21.79
C ASP A 73 7.88 -11.74 -21.33
N TYR A 74 7.00 -12.62 -20.80
CA TYR A 74 5.68 -12.25 -20.27
C TYR A 74 5.77 -11.13 -19.23
N ARG A 75 6.73 -11.17 -18.32
CA ARG A 75 6.89 -10.14 -17.27
C ARG A 75 7.21 -8.77 -17.86
N GLN A 76 8.05 -8.74 -18.88
CA GLN A 76 8.39 -7.51 -19.58
C GLN A 76 7.19 -6.94 -20.33
N LEU A 77 6.43 -7.81 -21.02
CA LEU A 77 5.21 -7.40 -21.73
C LEU A 77 4.13 -6.90 -20.76
N PHE A 78 3.94 -7.60 -19.64
CA PHE A 78 3.03 -7.18 -18.58
C PHE A 78 3.36 -5.76 -18.11
N TRP A 79 4.62 -5.51 -17.76
CA TRP A 79 5.06 -4.21 -17.28
C TRP A 79 4.91 -3.10 -18.32
N LEU A 80 5.26 -3.36 -19.57
CA LEU A 80 5.11 -2.40 -20.66
C LEU A 80 3.63 -2.06 -20.93
N THR A 81 2.77 -3.07 -20.96
CA THR A 81 1.32 -2.90 -21.14
C THR A 81 0.71 -2.14 -19.96
N LYS A 82 1.07 -2.52 -18.72
CA LYS A 82 0.67 -1.81 -17.50
C LYS A 82 1.05 -0.33 -17.56
N LYS A 83 2.29 -0.03 -17.92
CA LYS A 83 2.78 1.35 -18.04
C LYS A 83 2.00 2.15 -19.09
N ARG A 84 1.62 1.51 -20.20
CA ARG A 84 0.85 2.16 -21.27
C ARG A 84 -0.58 2.50 -20.83
N LEU A 85 -1.21 1.62 -20.07
CA LEU A 85 -2.63 1.76 -19.67
C LEU A 85 -2.80 2.50 -18.34
N ALA A 86 -1.74 2.70 -17.56
CA ALA A 86 -1.84 3.26 -16.21
C ALA A 86 -2.61 4.58 -16.13
N ASN A 87 -2.40 5.49 -17.08
CA ASN A 87 -3.10 6.77 -17.13
C ASN A 87 -4.60 6.61 -17.37
N ASP A 88 -5.02 5.65 -18.19
CA ASP A 88 -6.42 5.40 -18.52
C ASP A 88 -7.20 4.90 -17.29
N PHE A 89 -6.50 4.24 -16.37
CA PHE A 89 -7.03 3.75 -15.09
C PHE A 89 -6.80 4.72 -13.92
N GLY A 90 -6.16 5.85 -14.16
CA GLY A 90 -5.81 6.82 -13.11
C GLY A 90 -4.81 6.27 -12.10
N VAL A 91 -3.93 5.34 -12.52
CA VAL A 91 -2.94 4.69 -11.66
C VAL A 91 -1.58 5.36 -11.81
N ILE A 92 -1.00 5.76 -10.70
CA ILE A 92 0.36 6.30 -10.62
C ILE A 92 1.30 5.15 -10.25
N LEU A 93 2.24 4.82 -11.13
CA LEU A 93 3.15 3.67 -10.95
C LEU A 93 4.35 3.98 -10.05
N ASN A 94 4.78 5.24 -9.99
CA ASN A 94 5.84 5.67 -9.08
C ASN A 94 5.29 5.79 -7.65
N ASN A 95 5.90 5.12 -6.67
CA ASN A 95 5.39 5.10 -5.30
C ASN A 95 5.41 6.48 -4.63
N GLU A 96 6.47 7.28 -4.85
CA GLU A 96 6.57 8.62 -4.23
C GLU A 96 5.48 9.55 -4.76
N ASP A 97 5.29 9.58 -6.08
CA ASP A 97 4.25 10.37 -6.73
C ASP A 97 2.86 9.88 -6.31
N ARG A 98 2.67 8.56 -6.22
CA ARG A 98 1.41 7.93 -5.80
C ARG A 98 1.05 8.29 -4.35
N PHE A 99 2.00 8.17 -3.42
CA PHE A 99 1.74 8.52 -2.02
C PHE A 99 1.52 10.01 -1.82
N SER A 100 2.16 10.85 -2.64
CA SER A 100 1.91 12.29 -2.68
C SER A 100 0.50 12.60 -3.17
N ASP A 101 0.02 11.93 -4.22
CA ASP A 101 -1.34 12.07 -4.75
C ASP A 101 -2.39 11.57 -3.75
N ILE A 102 -2.16 10.43 -3.11
CA ILE A 102 -3.03 9.91 -2.05
C ILE A 102 -3.09 10.89 -0.87
N ALA A 103 -1.95 11.42 -0.44
CA ALA A 103 -1.91 12.40 0.65
C ALA A 103 -2.69 13.68 0.31
N HIS A 104 -2.66 14.08 -0.96
CA HIS A 104 -3.45 15.22 -1.47
C HIS A 104 -4.96 14.90 -1.40
N LYS A 105 -5.37 13.78 -1.93
CA LYS A 105 -6.79 13.36 -1.92
C LYS A 105 -7.35 13.23 -0.51
N ILE A 106 -6.58 12.64 0.41
CA ILE A 106 -6.97 12.53 1.82
C ILE A 106 -7.13 13.92 2.44
N LEU A 107 -6.17 14.83 2.22
CA LEU A 107 -6.25 16.17 2.78
C LEU A 107 -7.44 16.94 2.23
N ASP A 108 -7.64 16.93 0.91
CA ASP A 108 -8.73 17.64 0.25
C ASP A 108 -10.09 17.14 0.78
N PHE A 109 -10.28 15.83 0.87
CA PHE A 109 -11.51 15.26 1.42
C PHE A 109 -11.74 15.66 2.88
N LEU A 110 -10.75 15.49 3.74
CA LEU A 110 -10.88 15.81 5.17
C LEU A 110 -11.15 17.32 5.41
N TRP A 111 -10.64 18.18 4.55
CA TRP A 111 -10.88 19.61 4.62
C TRP A 111 -12.27 20.00 4.08
N GLU A 112 -12.62 19.54 2.90
CA GLU A 112 -13.89 19.90 2.22
C GLU A 112 -15.10 19.39 2.99
N GLU A 113 -15.02 18.21 3.60
CA GLU A 113 -16.08 17.59 4.39
C GLU A 113 -16.05 17.97 5.89
N ASP A 114 -15.25 18.97 6.28
CA ASP A 114 -15.11 19.50 7.65
C ASP A 114 -14.76 18.45 8.71
N TYR A 115 -13.88 17.49 8.33
CA TYR A 115 -13.34 16.51 9.28
C TYR A 115 -12.21 17.05 10.12
N ILE A 116 -11.41 17.94 9.53
CA ILE A 116 -10.27 18.60 10.17
C ILE A 116 -10.23 20.09 9.82
N HIS A 117 -9.67 20.88 10.71
CA HIS A 117 -9.23 22.25 10.45
C HIS A 117 -7.76 22.38 10.82
N TYR A 118 -7.00 23.18 10.09
CA TYR A 118 -5.56 23.37 10.39
C TYR A 118 -5.12 24.82 10.16
N THR A 119 -4.05 25.20 10.85
CA THR A 119 -3.50 26.56 10.85
C THR A 119 -2.12 26.67 10.19
N CYS A 120 -1.68 25.58 9.56
CA CYS A 120 -0.41 25.50 8.84
C CYS A 120 -0.62 25.44 7.32
N SER A 121 0.45 25.28 6.56
CA SER A 121 0.33 25.08 5.11
C SER A 121 -0.14 23.67 4.77
N ASP A 122 -0.86 23.51 3.65
CA ASP A 122 -1.31 22.22 3.11
C ASP A 122 -0.14 21.24 2.98
N ASN A 123 1.02 21.71 2.55
CA ASN A 123 2.21 20.87 2.40
C ASN A 123 2.68 20.27 3.73
N GLN A 124 2.48 20.94 4.86
CA GLN A 124 2.84 20.37 6.17
C GLN A 124 1.92 19.21 6.52
N ILE A 125 0.61 19.32 6.27
CA ILE A 125 -0.34 18.22 6.50
C ILE A 125 -0.08 17.07 5.52
N LYS A 126 0.10 17.36 4.24
CA LYS A 126 0.45 16.36 3.23
C LYS A 126 1.70 15.58 3.59
N ASN A 127 2.72 16.26 4.12
CA ASN A 127 3.94 15.60 4.58
C ASN A 127 3.69 14.67 5.78
N VAL A 128 2.79 15.01 6.69
CA VAL A 128 2.40 14.10 7.78
C VAL A 128 1.75 12.84 7.23
N ILE A 129 0.78 12.98 6.32
CA ILE A 129 0.08 11.85 5.70
C ILE A 129 1.06 11.01 4.88
N PHE A 130 1.85 11.64 4.01
CA PHE A 130 2.87 10.96 3.20
C PHE A 130 3.85 10.17 4.06
N SER A 131 4.41 10.79 5.10
CA SER A 131 5.37 10.15 6.00
C SER A 131 4.74 8.97 6.74
N SER A 132 3.48 9.08 7.14
CA SER A 132 2.76 7.98 7.80
C SER A 132 2.64 6.76 6.88
N ILE A 133 2.35 6.96 5.59
CA ILE A 133 2.27 5.89 4.58
C ILE A 133 3.66 5.27 4.35
N ASP A 134 4.65 6.11 4.06
CA ASP A 134 6.00 5.68 3.67
C ASP A 134 6.72 4.95 4.81
N GLU A 135 6.67 5.49 6.02
CA GLU A 135 7.28 4.86 7.21
C GLU A 135 6.61 3.54 7.55
N PHE A 136 5.28 3.46 7.42
CA PHE A 136 4.54 2.24 7.67
C PHE A 136 4.96 1.14 6.70
N LEU A 137 4.96 1.43 5.39
CA LEU A 137 5.36 0.47 4.36
C LEU A 137 6.82 0.04 4.48
N LYS A 138 7.72 0.96 4.82
CA LYS A 138 9.12 0.62 5.15
C LYS A 138 9.22 -0.27 6.39
N GLY A 139 8.33 -0.09 7.36
CA GLY A 139 8.24 -0.95 8.55
C GLY A 139 7.87 -2.39 8.18
N PHE A 140 6.89 -2.57 7.30
CA PHE A 140 6.46 -3.87 6.79
C PHE A 140 7.55 -4.56 5.97
N GLU A 141 8.23 -3.84 5.10
CA GLU A 141 9.36 -4.38 4.32
C GLU A 141 10.47 -4.90 5.24
N LYS A 142 10.84 -4.14 6.26
CA LYS A 142 11.81 -4.58 7.27
C LYS A 142 11.34 -5.77 8.10
N ALA A 143 10.03 -5.91 8.34
CA ALA A 143 9.48 -7.06 9.02
C ALA A 143 9.60 -8.31 8.15
N ASP A 144 9.25 -8.20 6.86
CA ASP A 144 9.40 -9.27 5.87
C ASP A 144 10.86 -9.74 5.75
N ASP A 145 11.79 -8.83 5.58
CA ASP A 145 13.23 -9.12 5.54
C ASP A 145 13.69 -9.88 6.80
N ALA A 146 13.26 -9.45 7.99
CA ALA A 146 13.61 -10.11 9.24
C ALA A 146 13.02 -11.53 9.34
N VAL A 147 11.80 -11.75 8.83
CA VAL A 147 11.19 -13.08 8.76
C VAL A 147 11.93 -13.98 7.81
N MET A 148 12.28 -13.48 6.61
CA MET A 148 13.06 -14.23 5.64
C MET A 148 14.42 -14.66 6.20
N GLU A 149 15.10 -13.79 6.96
CA GLU A 149 16.33 -14.15 7.65
C GLU A 149 16.11 -15.23 8.73
N LYS A 150 15.04 -15.15 9.53
CA LYS A 150 14.69 -16.18 10.52
C LYS A 150 14.39 -17.52 9.86
N ILE A 151 13.70 -17.53 8.72
CA ILE A 151 13.37 -18.75 7.97
C ILE A 151 14.64 -19.41 7.44
N LYS A 152 15.62 -18.66 6.93
CA LYS A 152 16.91 -19.20 6.47
C LYS A 152 17.65 -19.97 7.57
N HIS A 153 17.51 -19.55 8.83
CA HIS A 153 18.15 -20.15 9.99
C HIS A 153 17.21 -21.06 10.80
N TYR A 154 16.04 -21.40 10.24
CA TYR A 154 15.10 -22.26 10.94
C TYR A 154 15.64 -23.70 11.08
N LYS A 155 15.31 -24.35 12.22
CA LYS A 155 15.83 -25.70 12.56
C LYS A 155 15.57 -26.79 11.50
N ARG A 156 14.51 -26.59 10.70
CA ARG A 156 14.16 -27.48 9.56
C ARG A 156 14.19 -26.65 8.28
N LYS A 157 14.57 -27.28 7.18
CA LYS A 157 14.52 -26.62 5.86
C LYS A 157 13.05 -26.47 5.45
N LEU A 158 12.55 -25.24 5.48
CA LEU A 158 11.21 -24.92 5.01
C LEU A 158 11.26 -24.69 3.49
N ILE A 159 10.29 -25.27 2.78
CA ILE A 159 10.22 -25.18 1.31
C ILE A 159 9.12 -24.16 0.98
N PRO A 160 9.45 -23.04 0.30
CA PRO A 160 8.46 -22.06 -0.13
C PRO A 160 7.33 -22.69 -0.95
N GLY A 161 6.08 -22.27 -0.68
CA GLY A 161 4.90 -22.82 -1.33
C GLY A 161 4.32 -24.08 -0.69
N THR A 162 4.83 -24.50 0.47
CA THR A 162 4.22 -25.56 1.29
C THR A 162 3.42 -24.97 2.42
N GLU A 163 2.36 -25.66 2.87
CA GLU A 163 1.52 -25.24 4.00
C GLU A 163 2.36 -25.02 5.28
N GLU A 164 3.36 -25.87 5.54
CA GLU A 164 4.26 -25.72 6.68
C GLU A 164 5.06 -24.40 6.60
N TYR A 165 5.54 -24.03 5.40
CA TYR A 165 6.22 -22.76 5.18
C TYR A 165 5.30 -21.59 5.48
N ASP A 166 4.08 -21.62 4.96
CA ASP A 166 3.12 -20.51 5.08
C ASP A 166 2.70 -20.31 6.55
N ILE A 167 2.43 -21.38 7.30
CA ILE A 167 2.11 -21.31 8.73
C ILE A 167 3.26 -20.68 9.53
N VAL A 168 4.50 -21.13 9.28
CA VAL A 168 5.66 -20.59 10.01
C VAL A 168 5.93 -19.15 9.62
N TYR A 169 5.84 -18.83 8.32
CA TYR A 169 6.01 -17.47 7.81
C TYR A 169 5.01 -16.50 8.48
N HIS A 170 3.71 -16.82 8.43
CA HIS A 170 2.68 -15.95 9.00
C HIS A 170 2.87 -15.71 10.49
N ARG A 171 3.17 -16.74 11.27
CA ARG A 171 3.45 -16.60 12.70
C ARG A 171 4.65 -15.68 12.96
N LEU A 172 5.77 -15.89 12.27
CA LEU A 172 6.97 -15.07 12.44
C LEU A 172 6.74 -13.62 11.98
N TYR A 173 5.89 -13.44 10.96
CA TYR A 173 5.54 -12.13 10.44
C TYR A 173 4.69 -11.35 11.45
N GLU A 174 3.66 -11.97 12.03
CA GLU A 174 2.86 -11.36 13.10
C GLU A 174 3.73 -10.98 14.31
N GLU A 175 4.64 -11.88 14.75
CA GLU A 175 5.58 -11.60 15.83
C GLU A 175 6.46 -10.36 15.54
N GLU A 176 6.96 -10.23 14.30
CA GLU A 176 7.75 -9.06 13.89
C GLU A 176 6.92 -7.79 13.79
N LEU A 177 5.68 -7.85 13.32
CA LEU A 177 4.78 -6.70 13.28
C LEU A 177 4.47 -6.18 14.68
N ILE A 178 4.12 -7.07 15.61
CA ILE A 178 3.86 -6.72 17.02
C ILE A 178 5.11 -6.07 17.65
N LYS A 179 6.28 -6.70 17.47
CA LYS A 179 7.56 -6.18 17.98
C LYS A 179 7.89 -4.77 17.49
N ARG A 180 7.45 -4.45 16.27
CA ARG A 180 7.68 -3.13 15.64
C ARG A 180 6.55 -2.14 15.90
N GLY A 181 5.48 -2.54 16.59
CA GLY A 181 4.31 -1.71 16.85
C GLY A 181 3.53 -1.35 15.57
N LEU A 182 3.50 -2.28 14.62
CA LEU A 182 2.80 -2.14 13.33
C LEU A 182 1.43 -2.84 13.33
N MET A 183 1.12 -3.54 14.41
CA MET A 183 -0.19 -4.15 14.70
C MET A 183 -0.74 -3.66 16.02
#